data_60875885040b4ebe5ca8e868cea04ff9
#
_entry.id   60875885040b4ebe5ca8e868cea04ff9
#
_cell.length_a   1.000
_cell.length_b   1.000
_cell.length_c   1.000
_cell.angle_alpha   90.00
_cell.angle_beta   90.00
_cell.angle_gamma   90.00
#
_symmetry.space_group_name_H-M   'P 1'
#
loop_
_entity.id
_entity.type
_entity.pdbx_description
1 polymer ?
#
loop_
_entity_poly.entity_id
_entity_poly.type
_entity_poly.pdbx_seq_one_letter_code
_entity_poly.pdbx_strand_id
1 'polypeptide(L)'
;QNDYESSNFYLNISNYLNPKFKFNLSLLAENHILNKNFIEASKTLENFNIKDDFYYWFKLKKEAQIISKQKNTDTSLNFINSNFKKIKDPSIRIIFDIANFNKNAKKFKEAIKYYNQVILKIDTSSIFYSEILYRRGSSYERIGDYEKSDADLLKSLEINPDDAYVLNYLAYSW
;
A
#
# COMPACT_ATOMS: atom_id res chain seq x y z
N GLN A 1 20.49 -16.69 2.72
CA GLN A 1 19.90 -17.72 1.83
C GLN A 1 19.19 -18.81 2.61
N ASN A 2 19.71 -19.18 3.78
CA ASN A 2 19.13 -20.23 4.64
C ASN A 2 17.76 -19.87 5.26
N ASP A 3 17.43 -18.60 5.33
CA ASP A 3 16.23 -18.12 6.05
C ASP A 3 14.93 -18.37 5.28
N TYR A 4 14.98 -18.35 3.94
CA TYR A 4 13.82 -18.62 3.10
C TYR A 4 13.37 -20.09 3.16
N GLU A 5 14.28 -21.02 3.00
CA GLU A 5 13.96 -22.44 2.97
C GLU A 5 13.39 -22.90 4.31
N SER A 6 14.02 -22.50 5.42
CA SER A 6 13.53 -22.76 6.77
C SER A 6 12.16 -22.13 7.01
N SER A 7 11.99 -20.88 6.67
CA SER A 7 10.72 -20.16 6.79
C SER A 7 9.62 -20.83 5.96
N ASN A 8 9.92 -21.16 4.71
CA ASN A 8 8.99 -21.86 3.82
C ASN A 8 8.59 -23.25 4.37
N PHE A 9 9.53 -23.98 4.91
CA PHE A 9 9.27 -25.29 5.52
C PHE A 9 8.28 -25.18 6.69
N TYR A 10 8.54 -24.30 7.66
CA TYR A 10 7.65 -24.14 8.82
C TYR A 10 6.27 -23.56 8.42
N LEU A 11 6.21 -22.65 7.49
CA LEU A 11 4.93 -22.12 6.98
C LEU A 11 4.10 -23.20 6.27
N ASN A 12 4.71 -24.10 5.52
CA ASN A 12 4.02 -25.22 4.89
C ASN A 12 3.53 -26.25 5.92
N ILE A 13 4.32 -26.57 6.95
CA ILE A 13 3.87 -27.42 8.07
C ILE A 13 2.66 -26.77 8.77
N SER A 14 2.76 -25.49 9.10
CA SER A 14 1.66 -24.74 9.72
C SER A 14 0.40 -24.76 8.86
N ASN A 15 0.54 -24.60 7.54
CA ASN A 15 -0.57 -24.65 6.60
C ASN A 15 -1.17 -26.06 6.50
N TYR A 16 -0.35 -27.10 6.56
CA TYR A 16 -0.81 -28.49 6.60
C TYR A 16 -1.63 -28.79 7.85
N LEU A 17 -1.16 -28.32 9.01
CA LEU A 17 -1.83 -28.51 10.30
C LEU A 17 -3.12 -27.67 10.43
N ASN A 18 -3.15 -26.49 9.87
CA ASN A 18 -4.32 -25.61 9.88
C ASN A 18 -4.49 -24.85 8.52
N PRO A 19 -5.09 -25.51 7.51
CA PRO A 19 -5.24 -24.92 6.17
C PRO A 19 -6.16 -23.68 6.13
N LYS A 20 -6.95 -23.47 7.19
CA LYS A 20 -7.88 -22.31 7.29
C LYS A 20 -7.23 -21.08 7.93
N PHE A 21 -6.00 -21.20 8.44
CA PHE A 21 -5.32 -20.09 9.09
C PHE A 21 -4.74 -19.09 8.07
N LYS A 22 -5.57 -18.15 7.66
CA LYS A 22 -5.28 -17.21 6.57
C LYS A 22 -4.05 -16.34 6.80
N PHE A 23 -3.73 -16.02 8.05
CA PHE A 23 -2.51 -15.28 8.37
C PHE A 23 -1.25 -16.03 7.93
N ASN A 24 -1.21 -17.34 8.16
CA ASN A 24 -0.10 -18.17 7.70
C ASN A 24 0.02 -18.21 6.17
N LEU A 25 -1.13 -18.32 5.47
CA LEU A 25 -1.16 -18.22 4.00
C LEU A 25 -0.67 -16.86 3.50
N SER A 26 -0.96 -15.77 4.23
CA SER A 26 -0.47 -14.44 3.85
C SER A 26 1.05 -14.34 3.95
N LEU A 27 1.65 -14.89 5.01
CA LEU A 27 3.10 -14.96 5.19
C LEU A 27 3.76 -15.85 4.13
N LEU A 28 3.13 -16.98 3.79
CA LEU A 28 3.64 -17.89 2.77
C LEU A 28 3.64 -17.22 1.38
N ALA A 29 2.56 -16.51 1.03
CA ALA A 29 2.50 -15.73 -0.20
C ALA A 29 3.58 -14.65 -0.27
N GLU A 30 3.80 -13.91 0.83
CA GLU A 30 4.86 -12.91 0.92
C GLU A 30 6.25 -13.53 0.77
N ASN A 31 6.49 -14.65 1.43
CA ASN A 31 7.75 -15.38 1.35
C ASN A 31 8.05 -15.80 -0.09
N HIS A 32 7.08 -16.33 -0.82
CA HIS A 32 7.22 -16.67 -2.24
C HIS A 32 7.51 -15.42 -3.10
N ILE A 33 6.82 -14.28 -2.86
CA ILE A 33 7.05 -13.03 -3.61
C ILE A 33 8.46 -12.48 -3.39
N LEU A 34 8.94 -12.47 -2.15
CA LEU A 34 10.28 -12.00 -1.80
C LEU A 34 11.38 -12.81 -2.51
N ASN A 35 11.15 -14.11 -2.66
CA ASN A 35 12.07 -15.02 -3.33
C ASN A 35 11.78 -15.20 -4.82
N LYS A 36 10.93 -14.35 -5.39
CA LYS A 36 10.58 -14.32 -6.83
C LYS A 36 9.88 -15.59 -7.34
N ASN A 37 9.34 -16.42 -6.44
CA ASN A 37 8.55 -17.60 -6.76
C ASN A 37 7.10 -17.22 -7.06
N PHE A 38 6.89 -16.46 -8.13
CA PHE A 38 5.60 -15.83 -8.42
C PHE A 38 4.47 -16.82 -8.75
N ILE A 39 4.81 -18.00 -9.28
CA ILE A 39 3.82 -19.07 -9.56
C ILE A 39 3.24 -19.58 -8.24
N GLU A 40 4.08 -19.96 -7.28
CA GLU A 40 3.64 -20.46 -5.98
C GLU A 40 2.97 -19.36 -5.14
N ALA A 41 3.44 -18.11 -5.25
CA ALA A 41 2.76 -16.97 -4.66
C ALA A 41 1.31 -16.83 -5.17
N SER A 42 1.12 -16.90 -6.49
CA SER A 42 -0.21 -16.81 -7.10
C SER A 42 -1.14 -17.95 -6.66
N LYS A 43 -0.65 -19.19 -6.65
CA LYS A 43 -1.41 -20.34 -6.15
C LYS A 43 -1.83 -20.16 -4.68
N THR A 44 -0.91 -19.66 -3.85
CA THR A 44 -1.20 -19.40 -2.43
C THR A 44 -2.29 -18.32 -2.30
N LEU A 45 -2.23 -17.27 -3.12
CA LEU A 45 -3.20 -16.18 -3.13
C LEU A 45 -4.61 -16.61 -3.59
N GLU A 46 -4.76 -17.70 -4.34
CA GLU A 46 -6.07 -18.25 -4.74
C GLU A 46 -6.93 -18.69 -3.54
N ASN A 47 -6.31 -18.98 -2.39
CA ASN A 47 -7.02 -19.33 -1.15
C ASN A 47 -7.77 -18.15 -0.51
N PHE A 48 -7.54 -16.92 -0.95
CA PHE A 48 -8.27 -15.74 -0.48
C PHE A 48 -9.39 -15.40 -1.45
N ASN A 49 -10.62 -15.36 -0.94
CA ASN A 49 -11.80 -15.12 -1.76
C ASN A 49 -12.48 -13.78 -1.44
N ILE A 50 -13.40 -13.35 -2.32
CA ILE A 50 -14.08 -12.06 -2.25
C ILE A 50 -14.90 -11.84 -0.97
N LYS A 51 -15.28 -12.92 -0.26
CA LYS A 51 -16.06 -12.82 1.00
C LYS A 51 -15.21 -12.40 2.20
N ASP A 52 -13.90 -12.39 2.06
CA ASP A 52 -12.95 -12.00 3.10
C ASP A 52 -12.38 -10.60 2.80
N ASP A 53 -13.11 -9.54 3.07
CA ASP A 53 -12.76 -8.17 2.67
C ASP A 53 -11.28 -7.81 2.91
N PHE A 54 -10.77 -8.07 4.11
CA PHE A 54 -9.38 -7.78 4.45
C PHE A 54 -8.39 -8.61 3.62
N TYR A 55 -8.56 -9.92 3.57
CA TYR A 55 -7.66 -10.83 2.87
C TYR A 55 -7.83 -10.75 1.35
N TYR A 56 -9.04 -10.42 0.88
CA TYR A 56 -9.26 -10.19 -0.55
C TYR A 56 -8.50 -8.94 -1.03
N TRP A 57 -8.54 -7.85 -0.24
CA TRP A 57 -7.73 -6.67 -0.56
C TRP A 57 -6.23 -6.96 -0.47
N PHE A 58 -5.80 -7.73 0.53
CA PHE A 58 -4.42 -8.22 0.62
C PHE A 58 -4.02 -8.98 -0.65
N LYS A 59 -4.83 -9.94 -1.10
CA LYS A 59 -4.62 -10.68 -2.36
C LYS A 59 -4.41 -9.73 -3.53
N LEU A 60 -5.34 -8.81 -3.76
CA LEU A 60 -5.27 -7.86 -4.87
C LEU A 60 -3.98 -7.02 -4.84
N LYS A 61 -3.54 -6.56 -3.67
CA LYS A 61 -2.28 -5.84 -3.52
C LYS A 61 -1.07 -6.72 -3.89
N LYS A 62 -1.06 -7.97 -3.47
CA LYS A 62 0.04 -8.90 -3.79
C LYS A 62 0.06 -9.29 -5.26
N GLU A 63 -1.10 -9.51 -5.87
CA GLU A 63 -1.20 -9.72 -7.33
C GLU A 63 -0.71 -8.50 -8.12
N ALA A 64 -1.08 -7.29 -7.70
CA ALA A 64 -0.58 -6.05 -8.28
C ALA A 64 0.96 -5.94 -8.15
N GLN A 65 1.52 -6.34 -7.00
CA GLN A 65 2.97 -6.38 -6.78
C GLN A 65 3.66 -7.38 -7.71
N ILE A 66 3.11 -8.57 -7.89
CA ILE A 66 3.62 -9.59 -8.82
C ILE A 66 3.59 -9.03 -10.26
N ILE A 67 2.46 -8.46 -10.68
CA ILE A 67 2.32 -7.84 -12.02
C ILE A 67 3.36 -6.73 -12.23
N SER A 68 3.59 -5.89 -11.24
CA SER A 68 4.60 -4.82 -11.33
C SER A 68 6.01 -5.37 -11.53
N LYS A 69 6.35 -6.49 -10.87
CA LYS A 69 7.66 -7.15 -10.97
C LYS A 69 7.85 -7.93 -12.29
N GLN A 70 6.78 -8.52 -12.82
CA GLN A 70 6.83 -9.35 -14.03
C GLN A 70 6.60 -8.56 -15.32
N LYS A 71 5.86 -7.45 -15.25
CA LYS A 71 5.52 -6.61 -16.40
C LYS A 71 6.01 -5.18 -16.17
N ASN A 72 5.11 -4.32 -15.68
CA ASN A 72 5.43 -2.91 -15.39
C ASN A 72 4.42 -2.30 -14.41
N THR A 73 4.75 -1.10 -13.93
CA THR A 73 3.95 -0.35 -12.96
C THR A 73 2.58 0.07 -13.52
N ASP A 74 2.49 0.44 -14.81
CA ASP A 74 1.21 0.87 -15.40
C ASP A 74 0.21 -0.29 -15.50
N THR A 75 0.66 -1.49 -15.88
CA THR A 75 -0.20 -2.69 -15.90
C THR A 75 -0.70 -3.03 -14.49
N SER A 76 0.20 -2.95 -13.49
CA SER A 76 -0.13 -3.15 -12.09
C SER A 76 -1.16 -2.13 -11.59
N LEU A 77 -0.97 -0.84 -11.92
CA LEU A 77 -1.90 0.23 -11.56
C LEU A 77 -3.28 0.02 -12.19
N ASN A 78 -3.33 -0.34 -13.47
CA ASN A 78 -4.58 -0.63 -14.15
C ASN A 78 -5.33 -1.81 -13.51
N PHE A 79 -4.61 -2.86 -13.15
CA PHE A 79 -5.17 -4.02 -12.44
C PHE A 79 -5.78 -3.62 -11.10
N ILE A 80 -5.03 -2.92 -10.24
CA ILE A 80 -5.51 -2.58 -8.90
C ILE A 80 -6.68 -1.57 -8.96
N ASN A 81 -6.61 -0.56 -9.82
CA ASN A 81 -7.67 0.42 -9.99
C ASN A 81 -8.97 -0.20 -10.53
N SER A 82 -8.88 -1.16 -11.45
CA SER A 82 -10.05 -1.86 -11.99
C SER A 82 -10.75 -2.71 -10.93
N ASN A 83 -9.99 -3.33 -10.03
CA ASN A 83 -10.55 -4.11 -8.94
C ASN A 83 -11.07 -3.21 -7.81
N PHE A 84 -10.40 -2.11 -7.49
CA PHE A 84 -10.88 -1.13 -6.52
C PHE A 84 -12.27 -0.59 -6.88
N LYS A 85 -12.54 -0.29 -8.15
CA LYS A 85 -13.85 0.20 -8.63
C LYS A 85 -15.01 -0.78 -8.37
N LYS A 86 -14.72 -2.05 -8.13
CA LYS A 86 -15.74 -3.08 -7.82
C LYS A 86 -16.09 -3.13 -6.32
N ILE A 87 -15.30 -2.48 -5.46
CA ILE A 87 -15.55 -2.44 -4.01
C ILE A 87 -16.57 -1.34 -3.73
N LYS A 88 -17.74 -1.72 -3.20
CA LYS A 88 -18.87 -0.80 -3.02
C LYS A 88 -18.64 0.24 -1.93
N ASP A 89 -18.05 -0.16 -0.82
CA ASP A 89 -17.76 0.72 0.32
C ASP A 89 -16.33 0.47 0.83
N PRO A 90 -15.32 1.04 0.15
CA PRO A 90 -13.94 0.81 0.52
C PRO A 90 -13.63 1.46 1.86
N SER A 91 -12.99 0.71 2.76
CA SER A 91 -12.48 1.25 4.02
C SER A 91 -11.45 2.37 3.76
N ILE A 92 -11.24 3.21 4.76
CA ILE A 92 -10.24 4.29 4.72
C ILE A 92 -8.86 3.73 4.32
N ARG A 93 -8.50 2.56 4.85
CA ARG A 93 -7.23 1.90 4.55
C ARG A 93 -7.12 1.53 3.07
N ILE A 94 -8.20 1.03 2.46
CA ILE A 94 -8.22 0.67 1.03
C ILE A 94 -8.06 1.93 0.17
N ILE A 95 -8.74 3.04 0.52
CA ILE A 95 -8.62 4.31 -0.21
C ILE A 95 -7.19 4.86 -0.10
N PHE A 96 -6.58 4.77 1.08
CA PHE A 96 -5.19 5.16 1.30
C PHE A 96 -4.20 4.31 0.49
N ASP A 97 -4.41 3.00 0.44
CA ASP A 97 -3.59 2.11 -0.38
C ASP A 97 -3.68 2.48 -1.88
N ILE A 98 -4.87 2.79 -2.40
CA ILE A 98 -5.06 3.25 -3.78
C ILE A 98 -4.36 4.58 -4.04
N ALA A 99 -4.41 5.52 -3.10
CA ALA A 99 -3.65 6.76 -3.20
C ALA A 99 -2.15 6.48 -3.37
N ASN A 100 -1.60 5.58 -2.54
CA ASN A 100 -0.19 5.18 -2.61
C ASN A 100 0.16 4.47 -3.92
N PHE A 101 -0.70 3.59 -4.45
CA PHE A 101 -0.48 2.98 -5.76
C PHE A 101 -0.38 4.01 -6.86
N ASN A 102 -1.28 5.01 -6.87
CA ASN A 102 -1.25 6.10 -7.85
C ASN A 102 0.01 6.98 -7.68
N LYS A 103 0.38 7.34 -6.44
CA LYS A 103 1.61 8.08 -6.15
C LYS A 103 2.86 7.36 -6.66
N ASN A 104 2.99 6.07 -6.37
CA ASN A 104 4.12 5.24 -6.79
C ASN A 104 4.22 5.11 -8.32
N ALA A 105 3.08 5.13 -9.00
CA ALA A 105 3.00 5.18 -10.46
C ALA A 105 3.12 6.60 -11.04
N LYS A 106 3.51 7.60 -10.23
CA LYS A 106 3.65 9.02 -10.61
C LYS A 106 2.36 9.66 -11.12
N LYS A 107 1.20 9.10 -10.81
CA LYS A 107 -0.12 9.69 -11.09
C LYS A 107 -0.54 10.59 -9.92
N PHE A 108 0.25 11.65 -9.70
CA PHE A 108 0.15 12.48 -8.50
C PHE A 108 -1.22 13.18 -8.34
N LYS A 109 -1.83 13.65 -9.42
CA LYS A 109 -3.17 14.27 -9.37
C LYS A 109 -4.23 13.29 -8.87
N GLU A 110 -4.18 12.04 -9.33
CA GLU A 110 -5.09 10.99 -8.85
C GLU A 110 -4.79 10.59 -7.41
N ALA A 111 -3.51 10.50 -7.02
CA ALA A 111 -3.12 10.25 -5.63
C ALA A 111 -3.69 11.31 -4.68
N ILE A 112 -3.53 12.59 -5.00
CA ILE A 112 -4.06 13.73 -4.23
C ILE A 112 -5.59 13.60 -4.04
N LYS A 113 -6.32 13.25 -5.10
CA LYS A 113 -7.76 13.05 -5.05
C LYS A 113 -8.16 11.99 -4.01
N TYR A 114 -7.45 10.87 -3.95
CA TYR A 114 -7.72 9.83 -2.97
C TYR A 114 -7.24 10.20 -1.56
N TYR A 115 -6.12 10.88 -1.40
CA TYR A 115 -5.71 11.41 -0.09
C TYR A 115 -6.75 12.39 0.47
N ASN A 116 -7.34 13.26 -0.36
CA ASN A 116 -8.43 14.13 0.06
C ASN A 116 -9.63 13.35 0.60
N GLN A 117 -10.01 12.23 -0.04
CA GLN A 117 -11.09 11.39 0.45
C GLN A 117 -10.78 10.77 1.83
N VAL A 118 -9.52 10.37 2.06
CA VAL A 118 -9.10 9.83 3.37
C VAL A 118 -9.16 10.91 4.44
N ILE A 119 -8.62 12.10 4.16
CA ILE A 119 -8.58 13.24 5.10
C ILE A 119 -9.96 13.61 5.62
N LEU A 120 -10.99 13.56 4.78
CA LEU A 120 -12.37 13.87 5.18
C LEU A 120 -12.98 12.85 6.16
N LYS A 121 -12.34 11.71 6.38
CA LYS A 121 -12.89 10.59 7.17
C LYS A 121 -12.06 10.23 8.41
N ILE A 122 -10.99 10.95 8.70
CA ILE A 122 -10.06 10.60 9.79
C ILE A 122 -9.95 11.72 10.82
N ASP A 123 -9.49 11.34 12.02
CA ASP A 123 -9.16 12.28 13.08
C ASP A 123 -7.90 13.09 12.70
N THR A 124 -8.03 14.41 12.73
CA THR A 124 -6.99 15.37 12.37
C THR A 124 -5.86 15.49 13.40
N SER A 125 -6.01 14.91 14.59
CA SER A 125 -4.96 14.84 15.62
C SER A 125 -4.11 13.57 15.54
N SER A 126 -4.45 12.62 14.68
CA SER A 126 -3.79 11.32 14.62
C SER A 126 -2.45 11.37 13.86
N ILE A 127 -1.48 10.57 14.28
CA ILE A 127 -0.23 10.34 13.52
C ILE A 127 -0.51 9.86 12.09
N PHE A 128 -1.61 9.14 11.88
CA PHE A 128 -2.01 8.72 10.53
C PHE A 128 -2.40 9.91 9.65
N TYR A 129 -3.03 10.95 10.23
CA TYR A 129 -3.32 12.18 9.49
C TYR A 129 -2.02 12.91 9.06
N SER A 130 -1.04 13.00 9.94
CA SER A 130 0.30 13.53 9.62
C SER A 130 0.94 12.77 8.44
N GLU A 131 0.91 11.44 8.45
CA GLU A 131 1.43 10.61 7.34
C GLU A 131 0.73 10.95 6.01
N ILE A 132 -0.59 11.14 6.02
CA ILE A 132 -1.34 11.45 4.80
C ILE A 132 -0.99 12.84 4.29
N LEU A 133 -0.86 13.82 5.17
CA LEU A 133 -0.43 15.18 4.81
C LEU A 133 0.95 15.16 4.15
N TYR A 134 1.93 14.46 4.74
CA TYR A 134 3.25 14.26 4.11
C TYR A 134 3.15 13.68 2.70
N ARG A 135 2.36 12.61 2.52
CA ARG A 135 2.22 11.96 1.22
C ARG A 135 1.49 12.84 0.20
N ARG A 136 0.48 13.60 0.63
CA ARG A 136 -0.24 14.54 -0.22
C ARG A 136 0.61 15.75 -0.55
N GLY A 137 1.30 16.34 0.42
CA GLY A 137 2.23 17.45 0.23
C GLY A 137 3.33 17.10 -0.75
N SER A 138 3.99 15.95 -0.57
CA SER A 138 4.97 15.47 -1.54
C SER A 138 4.38 15.22 -2.95
N SER A 139 3.10 14.96 -3.06
CA SER A 139 2.42 14.82 -4.36
C SER A 139 2.08 16.18 -4.98
N TYR A 140 1.76 17.19 -4.16
CA TYR A 140 1.58 18.57 -4.60
C TYR A 140 2.88 19.15 -5.16
N GLU A 141 4.01 18.93 -4.49
CA GLU A 141 5.32 19.36 -4.99
C GLU A 141 5.60 18.78 -6.38
N ARG A 142 5.33 17.49 -6.57
CA ARG A 142 5.55 16.81 -7.87
C ARG A 142 4.69 17.34 -9.02
N ILE A 143 3.62 18.06 -8.75
CA ILE A 143 2.80 18.74 -9.77
C ILE A 143 3.05 20.25 -9.82
N GLY A 144 3.97 20.77 -9.03
CA GLY A 144 4.36 22.19 -8.99
C GLY A 144 3.46 23.08 -8.14
N ASP A 145 2.59 22.51 -7.30
CA ASP A 145 1.72 23.26 -6.36
C ASP A 145 2.44 23.41 -5.00
N TYR A 146 3.46 24.24 -4.99
CA TYR A 146 4.36 24.39 -3.84
C TYR A 146 3.65 24.98 -2.62
N GLU A 147 2.70 25.90 -2.81
CA GLU A 147 1.92 26.49 -1.71
C GLU A 147 1.17 25.41 -0.93
N LYS A 148 0.47 24.51 -1.61
CA LYS A 148 -0.24 23.40 -0.95
C LYS A 148 0.72 22.35 -0.39
N SER A 149 1.86 22.16 -1.04
CA SER A 149 2.91 21.27 -0.54
C SER A 149 3.38 21.73 0.83
N ASP A 150 3.80 22.99 0.94
CA ASP A 150 4.32 23.57 2.18
C ASP A 150 3.26 23.56 3.29
N ALA A 151 2.02 23.93 2.97
CA ALA A 151 0.92 23.91 3.93
C ALA A 151 0.70 22.50 4.51
N ASP A 152 0.72 21.47 3.69
CA ASP A 152 0.56 20.07 4.13
C ASP A 152 1.77 19.60 4.96
N LEU A 153 2.99 19.90 4.53
CA LEU A 153 4.21 19.47 5.20
C LEU A 153 4.38 20.15 6.56
N LEU A 154 4.14 21.46 6.65
CA LEU A 154 4.18 22.19 7.92
C LEU A 154 3.09 21.68 8.88
N LYS A 155 1.88 21.44 8.39
CA LYS A 155 0.80 20.86 9.19
C LYS A 155 1.11 19.44 9.67
N SER A 156 1.81 18.66 8.86
CA SER A 156 2.31 17.34 9.25
C SER A 156 3.28 17.42 10.43
N LEU A 157 4.22 18.40 10.43
CA LEU A 157 5.16 18.62 11.53
C LEU A 157 4.51 19.19 12.80
N GLU A 158 3.42 19.94 12.70
CA GLU A 158 2.67 20.37 13.91
C GLU A 158 2.14 19.15 14.70
N ILE A 159 1.82 18.06 14.02
CA ILE A 159 1.28 16.84 14.62
C ILE A 159 2.39 15.85 15.02
N ASN A 160 3.43 15.76 14.19
CA ASN A 160 4.58 14.89 14.39
C ASN A 160 5.88 15.67 14.16
N PRO A 161 6.36 16.45 15.16
CA PRO A 161 7.49 17.36 15.00
C PRO A 161 8.82 16.69 14.65
N ASP A 162 9.00 15.43 15.05
CA ASP A 162 10.24 14.67 14.86
C ASP A 162 10.22 13.77 13.60
N ASP A 163 9.28 14.01 12.67
CA ASP A 163 9.21 13.23 11.42
C ASP A 163 10.40 13.56 10.52
N ALA A 164 11.42 12.68 10.58
CA ALA A 164 12.66 12.83 9.82
C ALA A 164 12.42 12.90 8.29
N TYR A 165 11.37 12.26 7.78
CA TYR A 165 11.04 12.30 6.34
C TYR A 165 10.52 13.67 5.93
N VAL A 166 9.64 14.28 6.75
CA VAL A 166 9.09 15.60 6.48
C VAL A 166 10.17 16.67 6.64
N LEU A 167 10.96 16.60 7.71
CA LEU A 167 12.09 17.53 7.96
C LEU A 167 13.09 17.50 6.81
N ASN A 168 13.50 16.31 6.39
CA ASN A 168 14.42 16.13 5.27
C ASN A 168 13.82 16.66 3.96
N TYR A 169 12.52 16.46 3.74
CA TYR A 169 11.85 16.94 2.53
C TYR A 169 11.84 18.47 2.45
N LEU A 170 11.49 19.15 3.53
CA LEU A 170 11.51 20.62 3.61
C LEU A 170 12.92 21.20 3.47
N ALA A 171 13.93 20.52 4.05
CA ALA A 171 15.32 20.97 3.91
C ALA A 171 15.85 20.95 2.47
N TYR A 172 15.28 20.12 1.58
CA TYR A 172 15.65 20.08 0.17
C TYR A 172 14.75 20.97 -0.71
N SER A 173 13.58 21.41 -0.22
CA SER A 173 12.64 22.21 -1.00
C SER A 173 12.88 23.73 -0.87
N TRP A 174 13.71 24.13 0.08
CA TRP A 174 14.11 25.51 0.37
C TRP A 174 15.58 25.74 0.00
#